data_969d74b665498cdbcb2ef10164c7bdb3
#
_entry.id   969d74b665498cdbcb2ef10164c7bdb3
#
_cell.length_a   1.000
_cell.length_b   1.000
_cell.length_c   1.000
_cell.angle_alpha   90.00
_cell.angle_beta   90.00
_cell.angle_gamma   90.00
#
_symmetry.space_group_name_H-M   'P 1'
#
loop_
_entity.id
_entity.type
_entity.pdbx_description
1 polymer ?
#
loop_
_entity_poly.entity_id
_entity_poly.type
_entity_poly.pdbx_seq_one_letter_code
_entity_poly.pdbx_strand_id
1 'polypeptide(L)'
;RDQPRSRGLGDVYKRQNLNRVFPGNPNGTEMERLAWAITKEVYPKVDYYIDLHSGDDFEALTPYVYYAGKAAQEVTEVSRKMAEQVDVPYMVRSMVSSGGAYNYAASKGIASILLERGGMGAWTSEEVNSDKRDVRNILSSLDMYQIRRDVRNYVPMEVTDVCYQAASEDGLWYPFKKVGDMIQEGDILGEVRDYEGKVKEVSIAE
;
A
#
# COMPACT_ATOMS: atom_id res chain seq x y z
N ARG A 1 -7.19 -3.98 -2.14
CA ARG A 1 -7.53 -4.85 -1.00
C ARG A 1 -9.01 -4.70 -0.71
N ASP A 2 -9.76 -5.48 -1.42
CA ASP A 2 -11.21 -5.47 -1.32
C ASP A 2 -11.57 -6.53 -0.29
N GLN A 3 -11.86 -6.09 0.93
CA GLN A 3 -12.54 -6.94 1.90
C GLN A 3 -13.82 -7.46 1.25
N PRO A 4 -14.13 -8.77 1.31
CA PRO A 4 -15.37 -9.30 0.81
C PRO A 4 -16.50 -8.75 1.67
N ARG A 5 -17.11 -7.66 1.22
CA ARG A 5 -18.37 -7.15 1.73
C ARG A 5 -19.48 -7.67 0.83
N SER A 6 -20.68 -7.86 1.38
CA SER A 6 -21.86 -8.30 0.63
C SER A 6 -21.91 -7.65 -0.77
N ARG A 7 -22.22 -8.40 -1.82
CA ARG A 7 -22.12 -8.00 -3.24
C ARG A 7 -22.62 -6.59 -3.58
N GLY A 8 -23.56 -6.02 -2.81
CA GLY A 8 -24.08 -4.66 -3.01
C GLY A 8 -23.24 -3.56 -2.37
N LEU A 9 -22.61 -3.81 -1.21
CA LEU A 9 -21.82 -2.81 -0.48
C LEU A 9 -20.37 -2.74 -0.99
N GLY A 10 -19.80 -3.83 -1.46
CA GLY A 10 -18.44 -3.86 -2.02
C GLY A 10 -18.27 -2.97 -3.24
N ASP A 11 -19.25 -2.90 -4.13
CA ASP A 11 -19.20 -2.02 -5.31
C ASP A 11 -19.31 -0.54 -4.94
N VAL A 12 -20.07 -0.20 -3.91
CA VAL A 12 -20.18 1.18 -3.41
C VAL A 12 -18.87 1.60 -2.74
N TYR A 13 -18.26 0.72 -1.94
CA TYR A 13 -16.99 0.99 -1.27
C TYR A 13 -15.83 1.14 -2.27
N LYS A 14 -15.75 0.31 -3.30
CA LYS A 14 -14.75 0.42 -4.37
C LYS A 14 -14.81 1.77 -5.08
N ARG A 15 -16.02 2.30 -5.32
CA ARG A 15 -16.24 3.61 -5.94
C ARG A 15 -15.95 4.78 -5.00
N GLN A 16 -15.88 4.53 -3.69
CA GLN A 16 -15.56 5.53 -2.66
C GLN A 16 -14.08 5.54 -2.26
N ASN A 17 -13.30 4.55 -2.66
CA ASN A 17 -11.87 4.51 -2.37
C ASN A 17 -11.11 5.42 -3.35
N LEU A 18 -10.59 6.55 -2.84
CA LEU A 18 -9.82 7.51 -3.61
C LEU A 18 -8.66 6.85 -4.36
N ASN A 19 -7.97 5.92 -3.72
CA ASN A 19 -6.77 5.25 -4.27
C ASN A 19 -7.11 4.10 -5.26
N ARG A 20 -8.31 4.16 -5.88
CA ARG A 20 -8.75 3.26 -6.96
C ARG A 20 -9.26 4.01 -8.19
N VAL A 21 -9.41 5.34 -8.09
CA VAL A 21 -10.11 6.14 -9.10
C VAL A 21 -9.24 7.14 -9.84
N PHE A 22 -7.92 7.18 -9.60
CA PHE A 22 -7.01 8.02 -10.38
C PHE A 22 -6.95 7.62 -11.85
N PRO A 23 -7.02 8.59 -12.78
CA PRO A 23 -6.85 10.04 -12.67
C PRO A 23 -8.09 10.84 -12.21
N GLY A 24 -9.22 10.19 -11.97
CA GLY A 24 -10.46 10.86 -11.63
C GLY A 24 -11.29 11.34 -12.82
N ASN A 25 -12.45 11.91 -12.50
CA ASN A 25 -13.41 12.44 -13.46
C ASN A 25 -14.09 13.68 -12.86
N PRO A 26 -14.06 14.86 -13.52
CA PRO A 26 -14.67 16.09 -12.99
C PRO A 26 -16.20 16.01 -12.84
N ASN A 27 -16.85 15.10 -13.57
CA ASN A 27 -18.29 14.87 -13.55
C ASN A 27 -18.70 13.58 -12.82
N GLY A 28 -17.75 12.92 -12.13
CA GLY A 28 -17.96 11.66 -11.44
C GLY A 28 -18.39 11.82 -10.00
N THR A 29 -18.18 10.76 -9.23
CA THR A 29 -18.39 10.71 -7.77
C THR A 29 -17.49 11.72 -7.03
N GLU A 30 -17.72 11.91 -5.74
CA GLU A 30 -16.87 12.81 -4.93
C GLU A 30 -15.40 12.41 -4.98
N MET A 31 -15.10 11.11 -4.87
CA MET A 31 -13.72 10.60 -4.93
C MET A 31 -13.10 10.78 -6.31
N GLU A 32 -13.87 10.56 -7.39
CA GLU A 32 -13.39 10.81 -8.74
C GLU A 32 -13.12 12.29 -8.98
N ARG A 33 -13.96 13.19 -8.47
CA ARG A 33 -13.72 14.65 -8.56
C ARG A 33 -12.50 15.07 -7.76
N LEU A 34 -12.29 14.50 -6.56
CA LEU A 34 -11.10 14.76 -5.75
C LEU A 34 -9.83 14.25 -6.45
N ALA A 35 -9.84 13.01 -6.95
CA ALA A 35 -8.71 12.47 -7.73
C ALA A 35 -8.39 13.32 -8.95
N TRP A 36 -9.42 13.80 -9.65
CA TRP A 36 -9.25 14.71 -10.79
C TRP A 36 -8.62 16.04 -10.37
N ALA A 37 -9.08 16.64 -9.27
CA ALA A 37 -8.52 17.87 -8.74
C ALA A 37 -7.03 17.71 -8.36
N ILE A 38 -6.68 16.63 -7.66
CA ILE A 38 -5.28 16.30 -7.33
C ILE A 38 -4.45 16.15 -8.61
N THR A 39 -4.97 15.42 -9.59
CA THR A 39 -4.30 15.20 -10.87
C THR A 39 -4.04 16.51 -11.64
N LYS A 40 -4.97 17.46 -11.60
CA LYS A 40 -4.89 18.71 -12.36
C LYS A 40 -4.15 19.82 -11.62
N GLU A 41 -4.32 19.90 -10.30
CA GLU A 41 -3.84 21.04 -9.52
C GLU A 41 -2.56 20.74 -8.74
N VAL A 42 -2.32 19.48 -8.37
CA VAL A 42 -1.16 19.09 -7.54
C VAL A 42 -0.05 18.50 -8.41
N TYR A 43 -0.32 17.48 -9.21
CA TYR A 43 0.74 16.77 -9.95
C TYR A 43 1.58 17.68 -10.87
N PRO A 44 1.04 18.69 -11.56
CA PRO A 44 1.87 19.58 -12.38
C PRO A 44 2.85 20.48 -11.60
N LYS A 45 2.76 20.48 -10.25
CA LYS A 45 3.52 21.37 -9.37
C LYS A 45 4.49 20.62 -8.45
N VAL A 46 4.60 19.31 -8.61
CA VAL A 46 5.42 18.46 -7.74
C VAL A 46 6.38 17.59 -8.55
N ASP A 47 7.57 17.38 -8.02
CA ASP A 47 8.61 16.56 -8.64
C ASP A 47 8.61 15.14 -8.08
N TYR A 48 8.13 14.95 -6.85
CA TYR A 48 8.09 13.69 -6.14
C TYR A 48 6.77 13.50 -5.41
N TYR A 49 6.37 12.25 -5.21
CA TYR A 49 5.13 11.94 -4.52
C TYR A 49 5.35 10.83 -3.48
N ILE A 50 4.98 11.09 -2.23
CA ILE A 50 5.02 10.13 -1.13
C ILE A 50 3.61 9.96 -0.61
N ASP A 51 3.08 8.75 -0.71
CA ASP A 51 1.76 8.34 -0.23
C ASP A 51 1.93 7.59 1.10
N LEU A 52 1.34 8.11 2.18
CA LEU A 52 1.44 7.48 3.50
C LEU A 52 0.12 6.79 3.83
N HIS A 53 0.20 5.50 4.05
CA HIS A 53 -0.93 4.63 4.34
C HIS A 53 -0.74 3.86 5.63
N SER A 54 -1.85 3.35 6.16
CA SER A 54 -1.93 2.43 7.28
C SER A 54 -2.95 1.35 6.96
N GLY A 55 -2.83 0.19 7.59
CA GLY A 55 -3.86 -0.85 7.50
C GLY A 55 -5.21 -0.36 8.02
N ASP A 56 -6.26 -0.79 7.35
CA ASP A 56 -7.67 -0.53 7.64
C ASP A 56 -8.09 -1.20 8.97
N ASP A 57 -9.33 -0.99 9.43
CA ASP A 57 -9.86 -1.43 10.74
C ASP A 57 -9.63 -2.92 11.06
N PHE A 58 -9.54 -3.76 10.04
CA PHE A 58 -9.37 -5.20 10.17
C PHE A 58 -8.10 -5.72 9.45
N GLU A 59 -7.20 -4.82 9.09
CA GLU A 59 -5.98 -5.15 8.37
C GLU A 59 -4.76 -5.03 9.28
N ALA A 60 -4.21 -6.18 9.70
CA ALA A 60 -2.87 -6.26 10.26
C ALA A 60 -1.86 -6.39 9.12
N LEU A 61 -0.74 -5.68 9.18
CA LEU A 61 0.30 -5.75 8.16
C LEU A 61 1.70 -5.70 8.77
N THR A 62 2.66 -6.33 8.12
CA THR A 62 4.08 -6.01 8.32
C THR A 62 4.37 -4.72 7.56
N PRO A 63 5.05 -3.72 8.13
CA PRO A 63 5.38 -2.50 7.41
C PRO A 63 6.15 -2.78 6.12
N TYR A 64 5.79 -2.11 5.04
CA TYR A 64 6.47 -2.22 3.75
C TYR A 64 6.27 -0.97 2.89
N VAL A 65 7.06 -0.83 1.85
CA VAL A 65 6.96 0.27 0.91
C VAL A 65 6.78 -0.23 -0.51
N TYR A 66 5.77 0.29 -1.22
CA TYR A 66 5.68 0.14 -2.67
C TYR A 66 6.49 1.23 -3.36
N TYR A 67 7.18 0.86 -4.44
CA TYR A 67 7.69 1.83 -5.41
C TYR A 67 7.10 1.59 -6.79
N ALA A 68 6.95 2.66 -7.57
CA ALA A 68 6.35 2.58 -8.89
C ALA A 68 7.29 1.87 -9.86
N GLY A 69 6.90 0.67 -10.30
CA GLY A 69 7.69 -0.18 -11.20
C GLY A 69 7.22 -0.16 -12.65
N LYS A 70 6.03 0.39 -12.93
CA LYS A 70 5.47 0.51 -14.27
C LYS A 70 5.40 1.98 -14.70
N ALA A 71 6.59 2.57 -14.91
CA ALA A 71 6.79 3.94 -15.36
C ALA A 71 8.01 3.99 -16.30
N ALA A 72 8.42 5.18 -16.75
CA ALA A 72 9.70 5.37 -17.43
C ALA A 72 10.85 4.91 -16.52
N GLN A 73 11.93 4.42 -17.11
CA GLN A 73 13.03 3.81 -16.36
C GLN A 73 13.60 4.76 -15.30
N GLU A 74 13.84 6.01 -15.66
CA GLU A 74 14.37 7.04 -14.75
C GLU A 74 13.45 7.28 -13.56
N VAL A 75 12.13 7.30 -13.79
CA VAL A 75 11.10 7.47 -12.75
C VAL A 75 11.11 6.27 -11.81
N THR A 76 11.17 5.07 -12.35
CA THR A 76 11.25 3.82 -11.57
C THR A 76 12.52 3.76 -10.72
N GLU A 77 13.67 4.14 -11.28
CA GLU A 77 14.95 4.15 -10.56
C GLU A 77 14.94 5.15 -9.40
N VAL A 78 14.40 6.34 -9.61
CA VAL A 78 14.27 7.35 -8.54
C VAL A 78 13.26 6.88 -7.49
N SER A 79 12.11 6.34 -7.89
CA SER A 79 11.12 5.77 -6.95
C SER A 79 11.73 4.65 -6.09
N ARG A 80 12.54 3.78 -6.68
CA ARG A 80 13.28 2.73 -5.97
C ARG A 80 14.27 3.31 -4.96
N LYS A 81 15.05 4.32 -5.35
CA LYS A 81 15.98 5.02 -4.43
C LYS A 81 15.25 5.68 -3.26
N MET A 82 14.05 6.24 -3.49
CA MET A 82 13.20 6.76 -2.41
C MET A 82 12.76 5.64 -1.46
N ALA A 83 12.31 4.50 -1.99
CA ALA A 83 11.89 3.34 -1.19
C ALA A 83 13.04 2.78 -0.34
N GLU A 84 14.27 2.78 -0.86
CA GLU A 84 15.48 2.36 -0.12
C GLU A 84 15.78 3.24 1.12
N GLN A 85 15.17 4.42 1.25
CA GLN A 85 15.33 5.31 2.41
C GLN A 85 14.32 5.02 3.52
N VAL A 86 13.32 4.19 3.28
CA VAL A 86 12.24 3.88 4.24
C VAL A 86 12.67 2.76 5.19
N ASP A 87 12.47 2.95 6.49
CA ASP A 87 12.83 1.98 7.53
C ASP A 87 11.75 0.91 7.70
N VAL A 88 11.69 -0.02 6.76
CA VAL A 88 10.77 -1.16 6.72
C VAL A 88 11.50 -2.41 6.24
N PRO A 89 11.05 -3.62 6.60
CA PRO A 89 11.73 -4.85 6.18
C PRO A 89 11.60 -5.15 4.69
N TYR A 90 10.54 -4.69 4.03
CA TYR A 90 10.23 -5.06 2.65
C TYR A 90 9.95 -3.86 1.76
N MET A 91 10.39 -3.96 0.50
CA MET A 91 9.95 -3.08 -0.58
C MET A 91 9.37 -3.91 -1.73
N VAL A 92 8.31 -3.42 -2.35
CA VAL A 92 7.57 -4.13 -3.40
C VAL A 92 7.54 -3.29 -4.67
N ARG A 93 7.97 -3.89 -5.77
CA ARG A 93 7.85 -3.27 -7.08
C ARG A 93 6.42 -3.36 -7.59
N SER A 94 5.72 -2.23 -7.67
CA SER A 94 4.35 -2.22 -8.18
C SER A 94 4.33 -2.21 -9.71
N MET A 95 3.63 -3.17 -10.29
CA MET A 95 3.44 -3.28 -11.74
C MET A 95 2.09 -2.71 -12.23
N VAL A 96 1.49 -1.80 -11.44
CA VAL A 96 0.26 -1.09 -11.75
C VAL A 96 0.58 0.34 -12.20
N SER A 97 -0.14 0.89 -13.18
CA SER A 97 0.09 2.23 -13.74
C SER A 97 -1.09 3.20 -13.58
N SER A 98 -2.18 2.76 -12.97
CA SER A 98 -3.41 3.57 -12.81
C SER A 98 -4.24 3.11 -11.61
N GLY A 99 -5.24 3.90 -11.27
CA GLY A 99 -6.13 3.64 -10.12
C GLY A 99 -5.59 4.19 -8.82
N GLY A 100 -4.37 3.87 -8.44
CA GLY A 100 -3.71 4.44 -7.26
C GLY A 100 -3.04 5.78 -7.51
N ALA A 101 -2.98 6.63 -6.49
CA ALA A 101 -2.40 7.96 -6.57
C ALA A 101 -0.93 7.92 -6.99
N TYR A 102 -0.08 7.21 -6.23
CA TYR A 102 1.35 7.13 -6.53
C TYR A 102 1.66 6.46 -7.88
N ASN A 103 0.90 5.42 -8.25
CA ASN A 103 1.06 4.74 -9.54
C ASN A 103 0.74 5.68 -10.71
N TYR A 104 -0.36 6.43 -10.57
CA TYR A 104 -0.73 7.38 -11.61
C TYR A 104 0.25 8.56 -11.68
N ALA A 105 0.74 9.07 -10.53
CA ALA A 105 1.79 10.09 -10.48
C ALA A 105 3.04 9.62 -11.27
N ALA A 106 3.49 8.39 -11.04
CA ALA A 106 4.64 7.81 -11.76
C ALA A 106 4.40 7.71 -13.26
N SER A 107 3.17 7.38 -13.70
CA SER A 107 2.80 7.35 -15.12
C SER A 107 2.89 8.74 -15.79
N LYS A 108 2.95 9.81 -14.99
CA LYS A 108 3.12 11.20 -15.42
C LYS A 108 4.55 11.73 -15.26
N GLY A 109 5.49 10.87 -14.90
CA GLY A 109 6.89 11.24 -14.75
C GLY A 109 7.28 11.68 -13.34
N ILE A 110 6.38 11.56 -12.36
CA ILE A 110 6.62 11.96 -10.97
C ILE A 110 7.07 10.72 -10.19
N ALA A 111 8.33 10.68 -9.76
CA ALA A 111 8.84 9.56 -8.97
C ALA A 111 8.09 9.44 -7.65
N SER A 112 7.64 8.22 -7.32
CA SER A 112 6.64 8.03 -6.28
C SER A 112 6.72 6.70 -5.56
N ILE A 113 6.37 6.75 -4.27
CA ILE A 113 6.26 5.58 -3.38
C ILE A 113 4.95 5.62 -2.62
N LEU A 114 4.55 4.46 -2.07
CA LEU A 114 3.50 4.33 -1.07
C LEU A 114 4.05 3.52 0.10
N LEU A 115 4.05 4.12 1.29
CA LEU A 115 4.45 3.49 2.54
C LEU A 115 3.23 2.98 3.29
N GLU A 116 3.27 1.71 3.67
CA GLU A 116 2.28 1.07 4.53
C GLU A 116 2.90 0.83 5.91
N ARG A 117 2.39 1.51 6.94
CA ARG A 117 2.79 1.33 8.35
C ARG A 117 1.60 1.56 9.27
N GLY A 118 1.53 0.80 10.36
CA GLY A 118 0.35 0.73 11.21
C GLY A 118 -0.67 -0.29 10.71
N GLY A 119 -1.77 -0.45 11.42
CA GLY A 119 -2.81 -1.41 11.08
C GLY A 119 -3.94 -1.44 12.11
N MET A 120 -4.98 -2.22 11.84
CA MET A 120 -6.15 -2.37 12.72
C MET A 120 -6.84 -1.02 13.04
N GLY A 121 -6.83 -0.07 12.10
CA GLY A 121 -7.40 1.27 12.28
C GLY A 121 -6.70 2.12 13.36
N ALA A 122 -5.54 1.69 13.85
CA ALA A 122 -4.81 2.34 14.94
C ALA A 122 -3.48 2.93 14.47
N TRP A 123 -2.90 3.78 15.29
CA TRP A 123 -1.57 4.34 15.10
C TRP A 123 -0.87 4.50 16.45
N THR A 124 0.46 4.56 16.43
CA THR A 124 1.29 4.85 17.59
C THR A 124 2.18 6.05 17.36
N SER A 125 2.63 6.69 18.43
CA SER A 125 3.62 7.77 18.33
C SER A 125 4.94 7.29 17.71
N GLU A 126 5.30 6.03 17.87
CA GLU A 126 6.50 5.43 17.30
C GLU A 126 6.37 5.32 15.77
N GLU A 127 5.24 4.84 15.25
CA GLU A 127 4.95 4.77 13.82
C GLU A 127 4.97 6.16 13.18
N VAL A 128 4.31 7.15 13.79
CA VAL A 128 4.32 8.54 13.31
C VAL A 128 5.73 9.12 13.28
N ASN A 129 6.55 8.86 14.31
CA ASN A 129 7.93 9.32 14.34
C ASN A 129 8.80 8.62 13.29
N SER A 130 8.54 7.33 13.03
CA SER A 130 9.20 6.57 11.97
C SER A 130 8.87 7.14 10.61
N ASP A 131 7.60 7.43 10.31
CA ASP A 131 7.19 8.07 9.05
C ASP A 131 7.86 9.42 8.84
N LYS A 132 7.87 10.26 9.88
CA LYS A 132 8.57 11.56 9.85
C LYS A 132 10.06 11.42 9.58
N ARG A 133 10.72 10.42 10.17
CA ARG A 133 12.13 10.12 9.95
C ARG A 133 12.36 9.67 8.51
N ASP A 134 11.54 8.76 8.01
CA ASP A 134 11.66 8.22 6.67
C ASP A 134 11.43 9.29 5.59
N VAL A 135 10.41 10.12 5.74
CA VAL A 135 10.20 11.28 4.85
C VAL A 135 11.43 12.21 4.85
N ARG A 136 12.01 12.51 6.01
CA ARG A 136 13.25 13.33 6.08
C ARG A 136 14.44 12.66 5.38
N ASN A 137 14.61 11.35 5.55
CA ASN A 137 15.65 10.59 4.86
C ASN A 137 15.48 10.63 3.34
N ILE A 138 14.24 10.49 2.85
CA ILE A 138 13.93 10.62 1.43
C ILE A 138 14.27 12.03 0.94
N LEU A 139 13.78 13.08 1.61
CA LEU A 139 14.07 14.47 1.22
C LEU A 139 15.58 14.76 1.20
N SER A 140 16.32 14.21 2.16
CA SER A 140 17.78 14.33 2.19
C SER A 140 18.46 13.56 1.05
N SER A 141 17.91 12.39 0.65
CA SER A 141 18.46 11.60 -0.46
C SER A 141 18.22 12.25 -1.83
N LEU A 142 17.23 13.12 -1.90
CA LEU A 142 16.86 13.91 -3.08
C LEU A 142 17.50 15.32 -3.09
N ASP A 143 18.44 15.58 -2.18
CA ASP A 143 19.10 16.87 -1.98
C ASP A 143 18.13 18.07 -1.72
N MET A 144 16.90 17.77 -1.29
CA MET A 144 15.87 18.78 -0.98
C MET A 144 16.00 19.33 0.44
N TYR A 145 16.62 18.57 1.36
CA TYR A 145 16.73 18.93 2.75
C TYR A 145 18.04 18.42 3.36
N GLN A 146 18.84 19.32 3.94
CA GLN A 146 20.12 18.96 4.55
C GLN A 146 19.90 18.54 6.02
N ILE A 147 19.83 17.25 6.26
CA ILE A 147 19.87 16.66 7.60
C ILE A 147 20.94 15.59 7.66
N ARG A 148 21.41 15.31 8.88
CA ARG A 148 22.15 14.09 9.13
C ARG A 148 21.20 12.91 8.95
N ARG A 149 21.42 12.11 7.94
CA ARG A 149 20.65 10.87 7.73
C ARG A 149 20.93 9.91 8.87
N ASP A 150 19.89 9.26 9.37
CA ASP A 150 20.07 8.06 10.16
C ASP A 150 20.55 6.95 9.24
N VAL A 151 21.86 6.69 9.31
CA VAL A 151 22.48 5.64 8.47
C VAL A 151 21.98 4.28 8.94
N ARG A 152 21.29 3.59 8.07
CA ARG A 152 20.88 2.21 8.28
C ARG A 152 21.91 1.27 7.65
N ASN A 153 22.06 0.11 8.25
CA ASN A 153 22.99 -0.91 7.79
C ASN A 153 22.33 -1.91 6.82
N TYR A 154 21.08 -1.68 6.41
CA TYR A 154 20.34 -2.54 5.51
C TYR A 154 19.45 -1.75 4.56
N VAL A 155 19.14 -2.37 3.41
CA VAL A 155 18.12 -1.93 2.46
C VAL A 155 16.93 -2.87 2.61
N PRO A 156 15.67 -2.40 2.50
CA PRO A 156 14.51 -3.27 2.51
C PRO A 156 14.65 -4.41 1.49
N MET A 157 14.27 -5.62 1.88
CA MET A 157 14.27 -6.76 0.96
C MET A 157 13.25 -6.54 -0.14
N GLU A 158 13.69 -6.65 -1.40
CA GLU A 158 12.79 -6.49 -2.55
C GLU A 158 11.96 -7.77 -2.74
N VAL A 159 10.63 -7.60 -2.66
CA VAL A 159 9.65 -8.66 -2.90
C VAL A 159 9.24 -8.56 -4.37
N THR A 160 9.51 -9.61 -5.14
CA THR A 160 9.23 -9.66 -6.59
C THR A 160 7.93 -10.39 -6.90
N ASP A 161 7.56 -11.34 -6.07
CA ASP A 161 6.39 -12.19 -6.26
C ASP A 161 5.45 -12.08 -5.05
N VAL A 162 4.17 -11.85 -5.32
CA VAL A 162 3.13 -11.69 -4.30
C VAL A 162 1.92 -12.52 -4.70
N CYS A 163 1.47 -13.40 -3.80
CA CYS A 163 0.22 -14.11 -3.93
C CYS A 163 -0.87 -13.40 -3.12
N TYR A 164 -2.00 -13.11 -3.74
CA TYR A 164 -3.20 -12.59 -3.08
C TYR A 164 -4.24 -13.69 -3.02
N GLN A 165 -4.40 -14.27 -1.85
CA GLN A 165 -5.40 -15.29 -1.62
C GLN A 165 -6.67 -14.64 -1.03
N ALA A 166 -7.81 -14.88 -1.66
CA ALA A 166 -9.11 -14.37 -1.23
C ALA A 166 -9.99 -15.52 -0.74
N ALA A 167 -10.80 -15.27 0.28
CA ALA A 167 -11.83 -16.21 0.69
C ALA A 167 -12.88 -16.38 -0.42
N SER A 168 -13.30 -17.62 -0.68
CA SER A 168 -14.37 -17.97 -1.63
C SER A 168 -15.75 -17.95 -0.98
N GLU A 169 -15.82 -18.02 0.35
CA GLU A 169 -17.03 -18.06 1.14
C GLU A 169 -17.23 -16.80 1.97
N ASP A 170 -18.48 -16.38 2.14
CA ASP A 170 -18.86 -15.32 3.06
C ASP A 170 -18.84 -15.83 4.52
N GLY A 171 -18.23 -15.09 5.42
CA GLY A 171 -18.17 -15.46 6.84
C GLY A 171 -17.21 -14.62 7.67
N LEU A 172 -16.87 -15.12 8.84
CA LEU A 172 -15.89 -14.53 9.76
C LEU A 172 -14.56 -15.24 9.57
N TRP A 173 -13.50 -14.46 9.32
CA TRP A 173 -12.14 -14.96 9.18
C TRP A 173 -11.51 -15.23 10.55
N TYR A 174 -10.98 -16.42 10.74
CA TYR A 174 -10.21 -16.84 11.91
C TYR A 174 -8.77 -17.18 11.49
N PRO A 175 -7.81 -16.25 11.66
CA PRO A 175 -6.42 -16.49 11.27
C PRO A 175 -5.73 -17.48 12.24
N PHE A 176 -4.94 -18.39 11.70
CA PHE A 176 -4.06 -19.30 12.47
C PHE A 176 -2.59 -18.89 12.39
N LYS A 177 -2.26 -18.04 11.42
CA LYS A 177 -0.95 -17.41 11.27
C LYS A 177 -1.02 -15.94 11.64
N LYS A 178 0.08 -15.41 12.14
CA LYS A 178 0.24 -13.99 12.42
C LYS A 178 0.94 -13.29 11.26
N VAL A 179 0.74 -11.99 11.15
CA VAL A 179 1.49 -11.16 10.21
C VAL A 179 2.99 -11.26 10.50
N GLY A 180 3.79 -11.52 9.47
CA GLY A 180 5.23 -11.74 9.58
C GLY A 180 5.64 -13.20 9.78
N ASP A 181 4.72 -14.13 10.01
CA ASP A 181 5.04 -15.54 10.10
C ASP A 181 5.57 -16.06 8.75
N MET A 182 6.61 -16.89 8.82
CA MET A 182 7.05 -17.68 7.67
C MET A 182 6.06 -18.82 7.43
N ILE A 183 5.67 -18.99 6.17
CA ILE A 183 4.74 -20.04 5.75
C ILE A 183 5.38 -20.91 4.67
N GLN A 184 4.88 -22.13 4.55
CA GLN A 184 5.24 -23.07 3.50
C GLN A 184 3.97 -23.53 2.77
N GLU A 185 4.14 -23.99 1.53
CA GLU A 185 3.06 -24.64 0.78
C GLU A 185 2.39 -25.73 1.62
N GLY A 186 1.07 -25.71 1.69
CA GLY A 186 0.27 -26.63 2.50
C GLY A 186 0.00 -26.17 3.94
N ASP A 187 0.63 -25.09 4.42
CA ASP A 187 0.32 -24.53 5.74
C ASP A 187 -1.12 -24.01 5.80
N ILE A 188 -1.83 -24.33 6.90
CA ILE A 188 -3.16 -23.76 7.14
C ILE A 188 -2.99 -22.31 7.61
N LEU A 189 -3.53 -21.38 6.84
CA LEU A 189 -3.49 -19.94 7.13
C LEU A 189 -4.58 -19.52 8.10
N GLY A 190 -5.75 -20.15 8.01
CA GLY A 190 -6.91 -19.87 8.83
C GLY A 190 -8.17 -20.50 8.25
N GLU A 191 -9.32 -20.09 8.77
CA GLU A 191 -10.61 -20.58 8.32
C GLU A 191 -11.67 -19.49 8.29
N VAL A 192 -12.65 -19.66 7.39
CA VAL A 192 -13.88 -18.86 7.35
C VAL A 192 -14.97 -19.65 8.02
N ARG A 193 -15.66 -19.04 8.99
CA ARG A 193 -16.81 -19.62 9.69
C ARG A 193 -18.09 -18.79 9.44
N ASP A 194 -19.23 -19.45 9.47
CA ASP A 194 -20.51 -18.74 9.54
C ASP A 194 -20.75 -18.12 10.92
N TYR A 195 -21.88 -17.40 11.08
CA TYR A 195 -22.23 -16.76 12.35
C TYR A 195 -22.62 -17.74 13.47
N GLU A 196 -22.79 -19.02 13.14
CA GLU A 196 -23.06 -20.12 14.09
C GLU A 196 -21.78 -20.84 14.49
N GLY A 197 -20.62 -20.45 13.91
CA GLY A 197 -19.29 -20.97 14.20
C GLY A 197 -18.91 -22.20 13.38
N LYS A 198 -19.71 -22.61 12.40
CA LYS A 198 -19.42 -23.74 11.51
C LYS A 198 -18.41 -23.33 10.47
N VAL A 199 -17.37 -24.14 10.30
CA VAL A 199 -16.33 -23.92 9.27
C VAL A 199 -16.94 -24.08 7.88
N LYS A 200 -16.76 -23.09 7.03
CA LYS A 200 -17.18 -23.04 5.64
C LYS A 200 -16.01 -23.23 4.69
N GLU A 201 -14.84 -22.68 5.03
CA GLU A 201 -13.65 -22.76 4.21
C GLU A 201 -12.41 -22.86 5.11
N VAL A 202 -11.42 -23.63 4.67
CA VAL A 202 -10.07 -23.64 5.24
C VAL A 202 -9.12 -23.09 4.20
N SER A 203 -8.40 -22.01 4.54
CA SER A 203 -7.42 -21.38 3.67
C SER A 203 -6.05 -22.02 3.87
N ILE A 204 -5.45 -22.49 2.78
CA ILE A 204 -4.16 -23.19 2.76
C ILE A 204 -3.19 -22.39 1.88
N ALA A 205 -1.93 -22.27 2.30
CA ALA A 205 -0.88 -21.61 1.52
C ALA A 205 -0.57 -22.41 0.24
N GLU A 206 -0.58 -21.72 -0.90
CA GLU A 206 -0.22 -22.24 -2.22
C GLU A 206 1.26 -22.07 -2.54
#